data_bacbd7a178ab467be323de77bd76efe0
#
_entry.id   bacbd7a178ab467be323de77bd76efe0
#
_cell.length_a   1.000
_cell.length_b   1.000
_cell.length_c   1.000
_cell.angle_alpha   90.00
_cell.angle_beta   90.00
_cell.angle_gamma   90.00
#
_symmetry.space_group_name_H-M   'P 1'
#
loop_
_entity.id
_entity.type
_entity.pdbx_description
1 polymer ?
#
loop_
_entity_poly.entity_id
_entity_poly.type
_entity_poly.pdbx_seq_one_letter_code
_entity_poly.pdbx_strand_id
1 'polypeptide(L)'
;MSLITTTASDDQRFALIIQPSGIFRLLAWLPVSNPRHALCCDTARPVDLTTTLTLWVDEDAAAYGEKPNKAAHGLIGLYRPTPLPYIGDVVLTGTPDADGNAAGLSHPQALALIDLYLDMATVGLMPRPCS
;
A
#
# COMPACT_ATOMS: atom_id res chain seq x y z
N MET A 1 1.86 -32.59 -8.59
CA MET A 1 1.72 -32.07 -8.14
C MET A 1 1.68 -31.08 -7.76
N SER A 2 1.48 -30.95 -7.78
CA SER A 2 1.15 -30.17 -7.42
C SER A 2 1.42 -29.27 -7.10
N LEU A 3 1.81 -29.12 -7.27
CA LEU A 3 2.06 -28.32 -6.96
C LEU A 3 1.72 -27.29 -6.83
N ILE A 4 1.53 -27.26 -7.32
CA ILE A 4 0.96 -26.28 -7.35
C ILE A 4 0.41 -25.64 -6.39
N THR A 5 0.21 -26.12 -5.70
CA THR A 5 -0.18 -25.61 -4.65
C THR A 5 0.42 -24.43 -4.11
N THR A 6 1.36 -23.87 -4.69
CA THR A 6 1.92 -22.61 -4.28
C THR A 6 1.05 -21.45 -4.63
N THR A 7 -0.02 -21.69 -5.36
CA THR A 7 -0.92 -20.61 -5.70
C THR A 7 -1.70 -20.17 -4.48
N ALA A 8 -1.89 -18.88 -4.32
CA ALA A 8 -2.73 -18.36 -3.27
C ALA A 8 -4.17 -18.86 -3.47
N SER A 9 -4.83 -19.23 -2.40
CA SER A 9 -6.24 -19.60 -2.48
C SER A 9 -7.07 -18.36 -2.74
N ASP A 10 -8.28 -18.56 -3.26
CA ASP A 10 -9.20 -17.45 -3.49
C ASP A 10 -9.57 -16.71 -2.21
N ASP A 11 -9.42 -17.38 -1.06
CA ASP A 11 -9.74 -16.77 0.23
C ASP A 11 -8.59 -15.92 0.80
N GLN A 12 -7.40 -16.07 0.27
CA GLN A 12 -6.27 -15.31 0.78
C GLN A 12 -6.40 -13.84 0.42
N ARG A 13 -6.05 -13.01 1.40
CA ARG A 13 -6.06 -11.56 1.22
C ARG A 13 -4.71 -11.00 1.62
N PHE A 14 -4.42 -9.82 1.11
CA PHE A 14 -3.10 -9.21 1.25
C PHE A 14 -3.23 -7.73 1.52
N ALA A 15 -2.16 -7.15 2.02
CA ALA A 15 -1.98 -5.71 2.10
C ALA A 15 -0.59 -5.38 1.57
N LEU A 16 -0.45 -4.21 0.97
CA LEU A 16 0.84 -3.75 0.45
C LEU A 16 1.33 -2.60 1.30
N ILE A 17 2.51 -2.73 1.88
CA ILE A 17 3.17 -1.65 2.61
C ILE A 17 4.24 -1.06 1.72
N ILE A 18 4.30 0.27 1.65
CA ILE A 18 5.37 0.98 0.95
C ILE A 18 6.01 1.93 1.95
N GLN A 19 7.33 1.83 2.08
CA GLN A 19 8.11 2.65 3.00
C GLN A 19 8.70 3.86 2.29
N PRO A 20 9.03 4.93 3.02
CA PRO A 20 9.70 6.10 2.41
C PRO A 20 10.99 5.76 1.68
N SER A 21 11.66 4.68 2.07
CA SER A 21 12.88 4.19 1.41
C SER A 21 12.62 3.61 0.03
N GLY A 22 11.37 3.35 -0.32
CA GLY A 22 11.01 2.66 -1.56
C GLY A 22 10.82 1.18 -1.40
N ILE A 23 11.22 0.62 -0.28
CA ILE A 23 11.01 -0.80 0.00
C ILE A 23 9.52 -1.05 0.15
N PHE A 24 9.03 -2.10 -0.48
CA PHE A 24 7.63 -2.51 -0.32
C PHE A 24 7.57 -3.96 0.15
N ARG A 25 6.48 -4.29 0.83
CA ARG A 25 6.24 -5.66 1.30
C ARG A 25 4.79 -6.02 1.11
N LEU A 26 4.57 -7.26 0.70
CA LEU A 26 3.25 -7.83 0.60
C LEU A 26 3.00 -8.64 1.87
N LEU A 27 1.97 -8.25 2.61
CA LEU A 27 1.61 -8.92 3.86
C LEU A 27 0.37 -9.77 3.67
N ALA A 28 0.35 -10.95 4.30
CA ALA A 28 -0.89 -11.71 4.41
C ALA A 28 -1.86 -10.92 5.29
N TRP A 29 -3.09 -10.74 4.82
CA TRP A 29 -4.10 -9.98 5.56
C TRP A 29 -5.14 -10.94 6.10
N LEU A 30 -5.09 -11.15 7.40
CA LEU A 30 -5.96 -12.08 8.10
C LEU A 30 -7.19 -11.35 8.64
N PRO A 31 -8.26 -12.06 9.02
CA PRO A 31 -9.42 -11.39 9.62
C PRO A 31 -9.09 -10.53 10.83
N VAL A 32 -8.02 -10.88 11.58
CA VAL A 32 -7.60 -10.12 12.75
C VAL A 32 -6.62 -9.00 12.42
N SER A 33 -6.15 -8.92 11.17
CA SER A 33 -5.21 -7.87 10.77
C SER A 33 -5.89 -6.51 10.78
N ASN A 34 -5.13 -5.47 11.10
CA ASN A 34 -5.64 -4.11 11.04
C ASN A 34 -4.52 -3.14 10.68
N PRO A 35 -4.90 -1.97 10.12
CA PRO A 35 -3.89 -1.01 9.64
C PRO A 35 -2.99 -0.44 10.74
N ARG A 36 -3.51 -0.29 11.95
CA ARG A 36 -2.69 0.25 13.06
C ARG A 36 -1.53 -0.67 13.38
N HIS A 37 -1.77 -1.98 13.41
CA HIS A 37 -0.71 -2.95 13.64
C HIS A 37 0.29 -2.95 12.48
N ALA A 38 -0.21 -2.89 11.26
CA ALA A 38 0.66 -2.87 10.09
C ALA A 38 1.55 -1.63 10.06
N LEU A 39 1.03 -0.49 10.51
CA LEU A 39 1.77 0.77 10.56
C LEU A 39 2.52 0.97 11.87
N CYS A 40 2.32 0.08 12.86
CA CYS A 40 2.89 0.23 14.20
C CYS A 40 2.55 1.58 14.81
N CYS A 41 1.28 1.97 14.71
CA CYS A 41 0.83 3.27 15.19
C CYS A 41 -0.46 3.15 16.00
N ASP A 42 -0.80 4.22 16.71
CA ASP A 42 -2.01 4.28 17.53
C ASP A 42 -3.22 4.69 16.71
N THR A 43 -3.03 5.53 15.70
CA THR A 43 -4.13 6.10 14.92
C THR A 43 -3.81 6.00 13.44
N ALA A 44 -4.53 5.14 12.74
CA ALA A 44 -4.41 5.01 11.29
C ALA A 44 -5.60 5.70 10.64
N ARG A 45 -5.34 6.55 9.65
CA ARG A 45 -6.38 7.27 8.94
C ARG A 45 -6.57 6.68 7.54
N PRO A 46 -7.81 6.35 7.16
CA PRO A 46 -8.08 5.85 5.82
C PRO A 46 -8.22 6.99 4.81
N VAL A 47 -7.74 6.73 3.60
CA VAL A 47 -7.93 7.61 2.46
C VAL A 47 -8.42 6.75 1.31
N ASP A 48 -9.63 7.00 0.84
CA ASP A 48 -10.19 6.23 -0.25
C ASP A 48 -9.53 6.62 -1.56
N LEU A 49 -8.94 5.65 -2.24
CA LEU A 49 -8.36 5.86 -3.56
C LEU A 49 -9.35 5.48 -4.65
N THR A 50 -10.04 4.37 -4.47
CA THR A 50 -11.14 3.94 -5.34
C THR A 50 -12.22 3.31 -4.46
N THR A 51 -13.28 2.80 -5.07
CA THR A 51 -14.32 2.09 -4.33
C THR A 51 -13.84 0.75 -3.77
N THR A 52 -12.68 0.26 -4.22
CA THR A 52 -12.15 -1.02 -3.80
C THR A 52 -10.72 -0.95 -3.27
N LEU A 53 -10.18 0.26 -3.13
CA LEU A 53 -8.79 0.46 -2.70
C LEU A 53 -8.69 1.59 -1.69
N THR A 54 -8.16 1.31 -0.53
CA THR A 54 -7.99 2.26 0.56
C THR A 54 -6.53 2.33 0.97
N LEU A 55 -6.06 3.55 1.17
CA LEU A 55 -4.74 3.86 1.70
C LEU A 55 -4.87 4.17 3.18
N TRP A 56 -3.96 3.64 3.99
CA TRP A 56 -3.91 3.94 5.42
C TRP A 56 -2.61 4.61 5.77
N VAL A 57 -2.68 5.66 6.55
CA VAL A 57 -1.52 6.44 6.99
C VAL A 57 -1.57 6.66 8.49
N ASP A 58 -0.40 6.82 9.10
CA ASP A 58 -0.30 7.19 10.51
C ASP A 58 -0.50 8.69 10.63
N GLU A 59 -1.54 9.11 11.32
CA GLU A 59 -1.84 10.54 11.48
C GLU A 59 -0.74 11.29 12.20
N ASP A 60 0.03 10.61 13.03
CA ASP A 60 1.05 11.24 13.87
C ASP A 60 2.47 11.07 13.33
N ALA A 61 2.63 10.54 12.13
CA ALA A 61 3.95 10.24 11.57
C ALA A 61 4.86 11.47 11.56
N ALA A 62 4.33 12.62 11.18
CA ALA A 62 5.12 13.86 11.13
C ALA A 62 5.61 14.25 12.52
N ALA A 63 4.80 14.02 13.54
CA ALA A 63 5.18 14.36 14.92
C ALA A 63 6.33 13.48 15.43
N TYR A 64 6.47 12.27 14.87
CA TYR A 64 7.58 11.37 15.22
C TYR A 64 8.81 11.57 14.34
N GLY A 65 8.79 12.59 13.47
CA GLY A 65 9.93 12.88 12.63
C GLY A 65 10.11 11.94 11.45
N GLU A 66 9.06 11.23 11.06
CA GLU A 66 9.17 10.34 9.92
C GLU A 66 9.29 11.12 8.62
N LYS A 67 9.81 10.45 7.61
CA LYS A 67 10.12 11.11 6.34
C LYS A 67 8.94 11.07 5.38
N PRO A 68 8.86 12.04 4.44
CA PRO A 68 7.86 11.98 3.38
C PRO A 68 8.04 10.71 2.54
N ASN A 69 6.91 10.08 2.20
CA ASN A 69 6.92 8.85 1.42
C ASN A 69 6.80 9.18 -0.06
N LYS A 70 7.91 9.60 -0.64
CA LYS A 70 7.95 9.95 -2.07
C LYS A 70 7.78 8.72 -2.94
N ALA A 71 8.18 7.56 -2.44
CA ALA A 71 8.06 6.31 -3.19
C ALA A 71 6.60 5.99 -3.50
N ALA A 72 5.71 6.17 -2.54
CA ALA A 72 4.30 5.90 -2.74
C ALA A 72 3.57 7.05 -3.44
N HIS A 73 4.14 8.24 -3.43
CA HIS A 73 3.45 9.44 -3.92
C HIS A 73 3.02 9.30 -5.39
N GLY A 74 3.89 8.77 -6.23
CA GLY A 74 3.58 8.58 -7.64
C GLY A 74 2.43 7.59 -7.85
N LEU A 75 2.45 6.49 -7.12
CA LEU A 75 1.38 5.50 -7.21
C LEU A 75 0.05 6.09 -6.75
N ILE A 76 0.05 6.78 -5.62
CA ILE A 76 -1.16 7.40 -5.08
C ILE A 76 -1.72 8.42 -6.07
N GLY A 77 -0.86 9.20 -6.70
CA GLY A 77 -1.25 10.22 -7.67
C GLY A 77 -1.98 9.67 -8.89
N LEU A 78 -1.83 8.38 -9.19
CA LEU A 78 -2.58 7.76 -10.27
C LEU A 78 -4.08 7.66 -9.96
N TYR A 79 -4.42 7.63 -8.67
CA TYR A 79 -5.80 7.45 -8.23
C TYR A 79 -6.45 8.75 -7.78
N ARG A 80 -5.69 9.62 -7.13
CA ARG A 80 -6.22 10.91 -6.72
C ARG A 80 -5.09 11.94 -6.64
N PRO A 81 -5.34 13.18 -7.08
CA PRO A 81 -4.34 14.23 -6.99
C PRO A 81 -3.95 14.47 -5.53
N THR A 82 -2.66 14.45 -5.27
CA THR A 82 -2.13 14.67 -3.93
C THR A 82 -0.93 15.59 -4.06
N PRO A 83 -1.04 16.84 -3.60
CA PRO A 83 0.03 17.83 -3.83
C PRO A 83 1.32 17.52 -3.09
N LEU A 84 1.21 16.88 -1.92
CA LEU A 84 2.38 16.55 -1.11
C LEU A 84 2.36 15.07 -0.75
N PRO A 85 3.53 14.44 -0.61
CA PRO A 85 3.58 13.05 -0.18
C PRO A 85 3.07 12.90 1.25
N TYR A 86 2.47 11.76 1.55
CA TYR A 86 2.17 11.40 2.92
C TYR A 86 3.47 11.13 3.68
N ILE A 87 3.43 11.26 4.99
CA ILE A 87 4.59 11.06 5.85
C ILE A 87 4.59 9.63 6.39
N GLY A 88 5.74 8.97 6.33
CA GLY A 88 5.91 7.63 6.89
C GLY A 88 5.46 6.51 5.98
N ASP A 89 5.34 5.32 6.55
CA ASP A 89 4.87 4.15 5.83
C ASP A 89 3.40 4.32 5.43
N VAL A 90 3.03 3.72 4.32
CA VAL A 90 1.62 3.64 3.90
C VAL A 90 1.24 2.19 3.70
N VAL A 91 -0.04 1.87 3.94
CA VAL A 91 -0.58 0.54 3.74
C VAL A 91 -1.77 0.63 2.80
N LEU A 92 -1.78 -0.23 1.80
CA LEU A 92 -2.86 -0.32 0.83
C LEU A 92 -3.66 -1.59 1.09
N THR A 93 -4.97 -1.43 1.25
CA THR A 93 -5.90 -2.54 1.50
C THR A 93 -7.13 -2.38 0.61
N GLY A 94 -8.04 -3.34 0.71
CA GLY A 94 -9.39 -3.15 0.18
C GLY A 94 -10.18 -2.19 1.04
N THR A 95 -11.38 -1.88 0.61
CA THR A 95 -12.27 -0.95 1.29
C THR A 95 -12.70 -1.51 2.65
N PRO A 96 -12.81 -0.68 3.69
CA PRO A 96 -13.34 -1.14 4.97
C PRO A 96 -14.78 -1.68 4.82
N ASP A 97 -15.08 -2.70 5.62
CA ASP A 97 -16.42 -3.25 5.65
C ASP A 97 -17.37 -2.38 6.51
N ALA A 98 -18.60 -2.85 6.70
CA ALA A 98 -19.59 -2.09 7.47
C ALA A 98 -19.18 -1.84 8.91
N ASP A 99 -18.32 -2.68 9.47
CA ASP A 99 -17.83 -2.53 10.84
C ASP A 99 -16.57 -1.67 10.91
N GLY A 100 -16.09 -1.16 9.78
CA GLY A 100 -14.89 -0.34 9.74
C GLY A 100 -13.60 -1.15 9.69
N ASN A 101 -13.66 -2.47 9.57
CA ASN A 101 -12.49 -3.32 9.46
C ASN A 101 -11.99 -3.32 8.02
N ALA A 102 -10.69 -3.13 7.85
CA ALA A 102 -10.11 -3.12 6.51
C ALA A 102 -10.17 -4.52 5.90
N ALA A 103 -10.73 -4.61 4.71
CA ALA A 103 -10.67 -5.84 3.93
C ALA A 103 -9.31 -5.93 3.26
N GLY A 104 -8.79 -7.15 3.11
CA GLY A 104 -7.57 -7.32 2.35
C GLY A 104 -7.80 -7.20 0.85
N LEU A 105 -6.71 -7.06 0.12
CA LEU A 105 -6.72 -7.09 -1.34
C LEU A 105 -6.75 -8.54 -1.80
N SER A 106 -7.43 -8.81 -2.91
CA SER A 106 -7.29 -10.10 -3.56
C SER A 106 -5.89 -10.25 -4.13
N HIS A 107 -5.48 -11.47 -4.42
CA HIS A 107 -4.17 -11.71 -5.02
C HIS A 107 -4.00 -10.95 -6.34
N PRO A 108 -4.96 -11.00 -7.28
CA PRO A 108 -4.82 -10.22 -8.50
C PRO A 108 -4.72 -8.71 -8.28
N GLN A 109 -5.48 -8.18 -7.33
CA GLN A 109 -5.39 -6.74 -7.01
C GLN A 109 -4.01 -6.39 -6.47
N ALA A 110 -3.48 -7.22 -5.56
CA ALA A 110 -2.17 -6.97 -4.99
C ALA A 110 -1.07 -7.01 -6.05
N LEU A 111 -1.12 -7.99 -6.94
CA LEU A 111 -0.15 -8.09 -8.03
C LEU A 111 -0.24 -6.90 -8.98
N ALA A 112 -1.44 -6.46 -9.30
CA ALA A 112 -1.62 -5.31 -10.17
C ALA A 112 -1.02 -4.04 -9.56
N LEU A 113 -1.19 -3.85 -8.25
CA LEU A 113 -0.61 -2.71 -7.55
C LEU A 113 0.92 -2.78 -7.54
N ILE A 114 1.48 -3.95 -7.33
CA ILE A 114 2.92 -4.14 -7.34
C ILE A 114 3.47 -3.81 -8.72
N ASP A 115 2.81 -4.28 -9.77
CA ASP A 115 3.24 -3.99 -11.14
C ASP A 115 3.22 -2.48 -11.41
N LEU A 116 2.17 -1.79 -11.01
CA LEU A 116 2.09 -0.34 -11.17
C LEU A 116 3.20 0.36 -10.39
N TYR A 117 3.43 -0.06 -9.15
CA TYR A 117 4.47 0.53 -8.33
C TYR A 117 5.85 0.33 -8.94
N LEU A 118 6.14 -0.86 -9.42
CA LEU A 118 7.43 -1.16 -10.04
C LEU A 118 7.62 -0.39 -11.34
N ASP A 119 6.58 -0.23 -12.13
CA ASP A 119 6.65 0.58 -13.34
C ASP A 119 6.99 2.03 -13.02
N MET A 120 6.36 2.58 -12.00
CA MET A 120 6.63 3.96 -11.55
C MET A 120 8.08 4.08 -11.06
N ALA A 121 8.53 3.13 -10.27
CA ALA A 121 9.89 3.15 -9.72
C ALA A 121 10.92 3.00 -10.82
N THR A 122 10.66 2.13 -11.80
CA THR A 122 11.57 1.91 -12.92
C THR A 122 11.71 3.17 -13.75
N VAL A 123 10.60 3.84 -14.04
CA VAL A 123 10.64 5.09 -14.80
C VAL A 123 11.45 6.14 -14.05
N GLY A 124 11.26 6.23 -12.73
CA GLY A 124 12.00 7.18 -11.92
C GLY A 124 13.48 6.91 -11.84
N LEU A 125 13.90 5.66 -12.04
CA LEU A 125 15.30 5.26 -11.96
C LEU A 125 16.00 5.30 -13.31
N MET A 126 15.28 5.44 -14.40
CA MET A 126 15.91 5.45 -15.72
C MET A 126 16.72 6.72 -15.94
N PRO A 127 17.93 6.61 -16.51
CA PRO A 127 18.73 7.79 -16.82
C PRO A 127 17.99 8.67 -17.82
N ARG A 128 18.18 9.95 -17.71
CA ARG A 128 17.60 10.86 -18.67
C ARG A 128 18.36 10.79 -19.97
N PRO A 129 17.66 10.74 -21.11
CA PRO A 129 18.34 10.53 -22.39
C PRO A 129 19.34 11.61 -22.74
N CYS A 130 19.12 12.81 -22.31
CA CYS A 130 19.98 13.92 -22.68
C CYS A 130 21.05 14.25 -21.67
N SER A 131 21.17 13.47 -20.65
CA SER A 131 22.17 13.74 -19.61
C SER A 131 23.48 13.07 -19.88
#